data_a1307230349bec1a5c0520cf216ac426
#
_entry.id   a1307230349bec1a5c0520cf216ac426
#
_cell.length_a   1.000
_cell.length_b   1.000
_cell.length_c   1.000
_cell.angle_alpha   90.00
_cell.angle_beta   90.00
_cell.angle_gamma   90.00
#
_symmetry.space_group_name_H-M   'P 1'
#
loop_
_entity.id
_entity.type
_entity.pdbx_description
1 polymer ?
#
loop_
_entity_poly.entity_id
_entity_poly.type
_entity_poly.pdbx_seq_one_letter_code
_entity_poly.pdbx_strand_id
1 'polypeptide(L)'
;MYKRQPKKVKHKRVKKPKEPPKPQDILKIKPVSIVMLVLFVAGVSVLISVLSSGFYYNNSVSQAKDYYSNEQYEKAYDKLSGIKLNGSDKTLYEQASTIMYVQKQYDSYENYMKLNMKTEALDSLIKGVNRYNSLRPQAQELGIDNKFTAVYKQIVLALQDTFKISETEAIGLSSMSDTDFTNYYYRIEEYGKAVQ
;
A
#
# COMPACT_ATOMS: atom_id res chain seq x y z
N MET A 1 -68.21 67.06 28.28
CA MET A 1 -67.13 67.14 29.24
C MET A 1 -66.76 65.75 29.69
N TYR A 2 -65.78 65.11 29.02
CA TYR A 2 -65.31 63.73 29.30
C TYR A 2 -64.06 63.78 30.14
N LYS A 3 -64.10 63.34 31.40
CA LYS A 3 -62.91 63.18 32.27
C LYS A 3 -62.14 61.93 31.91
N ARG A 4 -60.90 62.06 31.41
CA ARG A 4 -59.97 60.97 31.20
C ARG A 4 -59.39 60.49 32.55
N GLN A 5 -59.57 59.22 32.87
CA GLN A 5 -58.89 58.56 34.01
C GLN A 5 -57.40 58.32 33.76
N PRO A 6 -56.50 58.46 34.70
CA PRO A 6 -55.07 58.22 34.55
C PRO A 6 -54.74 56.71 34.46
N LYS A 7 -53.91 56.31 33.51
CA LYS A 7 -53.42 54.95 33.31
C LYS A 7 -52.49 54.55 34.48
N LYS A 8 -52.79 53.42 35.15
CA LYS A 8 -51.93 52.81 36.17
C LYS A 8 -50.63 52.39 35.59
N VAL A 9 -49.50 52.94 36.07
CA VAL A 9 -48.13 52.49 35.73
C VAL A 9 -47.83 51.14 36.35
N LYS A 10 -47.60 50.13 35.59
CA LYS A 10 -47.18 48.80 36.05
C LYS A 10 -45.70 48.87 36.40
N HIS A 11 -45.32 48.83 37.67
CA HIS A 11 -43.94 48.63 38.12
C HIS A 11 -43.40 47.27 37.64
N LYS A 12 -42.36 47.25 36.80
CA LYS A 12 -41.64 46.04 36.48
C LYS A 12 -40.95 45.53 37.75
N ARG A 13 -41.31 44.30 38.16
CA ARG A 13 -40.58 43.60 39.20
C ARG A 13 -39.14 43.40 38.80
N VAL A 14 -38.23 44.03 39.51
CA VAL A 14 -36.78 43.79 39.38
C VAL A 14 -36.52 42.36 39.84
N LYS A 15 -36.03 41.49 38.91
CA LYS A 15 -35.58 40.14 39.27
C LYS A 15 -34.36 40.29 40.21
N LYS A 16 -34.44 39.72 41.42
CA LYS A 16 -33.26 39.60 42.31
C LYS A 16 -32.11 38.93 41.58
N PRO A 17 -30.86 39.38 41.74
CA PRO A 17 -29.67 38.70 41.21
C PRO A 17 -29.66 37.26 41.74
N LYS A 18 -29.35 36.30 40.85
CA LYS A 18 -29.15 34.91 41.26
C LYS A 18 -27.95 34.88 42.17
N GLU A 19 -28.11 34.32 43.35
CA GLU A 19 -27.01 34.07 44.30
C GLU A 19 -25.93 33.22 43.59
N PRO A 20 -24.65 33.52 43.83
CA PRO A 20 -23.58 32.68 43.31
C PRO A 20 -23.71 31.26 43.88
N PRO A 21 -23.37 30.21 43.09
CA PRO A 21 -23.51 28.82 43.52
C PRO A 21 -22.70 28.61 44.82
N LYS A 22 -23.35 27.99 45.81
CA LYS A 22 -22.72 27.72 47.11
C LYS A 22 -21.51 26.79 46.92
N PRO A 23 -20.38 26.97 47.66
CA PRO A 23 -19.16 26.17 47.52
C PRO A 23 -19.32 24.68 47.90
N GLN A 24 -20.53 24.21 48.14
CA GLN A 24 -20.85 22.82 48.53
C GLN A 24 -20.99 21.87 47.30
N ASP A 25 -21.04 22.38 46.06
CA ASP A 25 -21.21 21.56 44.85
C ASP A 25 -19.90 21.10 44.24
N ILE A 26 -18.78 21.30 44.89
CA ILE A 26 -17.51 20.74 44.46
C ILE A 26 -17.45 19.27 44.86
N LEU A 27 -17.70 18.36 43.95
CA LEU A 27 -17.52 16.92 44.12
C LEU A 27 -16.11 16.64 44.66
N LYS A 28 -15.99 16.31 45.97
CA LYS A 28 -14.74 15.86 46.58
C LYS A 28 -14.43 14.45 46.06
N ILE A 29 -13.80 14.35 44.90
CA ILE A 29 -13.37 13.08 44.34
C ILE A 29 -12.21 12.56 45.19
N LYS A 30 -12.37 11.37 45.78
CA LYS A 30 -11.29 10.74 46.57
C LYS A 30 -10.10 10.47 45.61
N PRO A 31 -8.86 10.73 46.05
CA PRO A 31 -7.67 10.49 45.15
C PRO A 31 -7.61 9.06 44.66
N VAL A 32 -8.05 8.08 45.40
CA VAL A 32 -8.18 6.68 45.00
C VAL A 32 -9.09 6.51 43.77
N SER A 33 -10.19 7.25 43.69
CA SER A 33 -11.11 7.18 42.54
C SER A 33 -10.48 7.73 41.28
N ILE A 34 -9.57 8.73 41.36
CA ILE A 34 -8.84 9.27 40.24
C ILE A 34 -7.84 8.21 39.74
N VAL A 35 -7.09 7.57 40.63
CA VAL A 35 -6.16 6.50 40.28
C VAL A 35 -6.86 5.33 39.60
N MET A 36 -8.01 4.89 40.12
CA MET A 36 -8.82 3.83 39.52
C MET A 36 -9.32 4.21 38.12
N LEU A 37 -9.73 5.47 37.93
CA LEU A 37 -10.17 5.97 36.62
C LEU A 37 -9.00 5.95 35.59
N VAL A 38 -7.83 6.39 36.02
CA VAL A 38 -6.61 6.38 35.14
C VAL A 38 -6.24 4.95 34.74
N LEU A 39 -6.25 4.01 35.71
CA LEU A 39 -5.99 2.59 35.41
C LEU A 39 -7.03 1.99 34.48
N PHE A 40 -8.31 2.33 34.68
CA PHE A 40 -9.39 1.89 33.80
C PHE A 40 -9.20 2.41 32.36
N VAL A 41 -8.93 3.70 32.19
CA VAL A 41 -8.69 4.31 30.86
C VAL A 41 -7.46 3.70 30.20
N ALA A 42 -6.37 3.48 30.95
CA ALA A 42 -5.18 2.81 30.44
C ALA A 42 -5.49 1.37 29.97
N GLY A 43 -6.23 0.61 30.77
CA GLY A 43 -6.65 -0.76 30.44
C GLY A 43 -7.51 -0.81 29.17
N VAL A 44 -8.49 0.08 29.05
CA VAL A 44 -9.35 0.20 27.86
C VAL A 44 -8.52 0.59 26.62
N SER A 45 -7.56 1.51 26.76
CA SER A 45 -6.68 1.92 25.65
C SER A 45 -5.82 0.75 25.13
N VAL A 46 -5.26 -0.06 26.03
CA VAL A 46 -4.51 -1.26 25.66
C VAL A 46 -5.41 -2.26 24.95
N LEU A 47 -6.62 -2.49 25.47
CA LEU A 47 -7.59 -3.42 24.86
C LEU A 47 -7.96 -2.98 23.44
N ILE A 48 -8.27 -1.69 23.24
CA ILE A 48 -8.57 -1.14 21.90
C ILE A 48 -7.36 -1.34 20.96
N SER A 49 -6.13 -1.10 21.42
CA SER A 49 -4.94 -1.27 20.61
C SER A 49 -4.75 -2.71 20.15
N VAL A 50 -4.95 -3.69 21.04
CA VAL A 50 -4.83 -5.12 20.74
C VAL A 50 -5.90 -5.56 19.74
N LEU A 51 -7.15 -5.17 19.97
CA LEU A 51 -8.27 -5.51 19.07
C LEU A 51 -8.10 -4.87 17.69
N SER A 52 -7.66 -3.61 17.62
CA SER A 52 -7.42 -2.90 16.37
C SER A 52 -6.28 -3.55 15.56
N SER A 53 -5.22 -3.98 16.23
CA SER A 53 -4.07 -4.66 15.57
C SER A 53 -4.49 -5.99 14.95
N GLY A 54 -5.27 -6.80 15.68
CA GLY A 54 -5.79 -8.07 15.18
C GLY A 54 -6.75 -7.91 13.99
N PHE A 55 -7.64 -6.93 14.08
CA PHE A 55 -8.57 -6.62 12.99
C PHE A 55 -7.82 -6.13 11.73
N TYR A 56 -6.85 -5.24 11.90
CA TYR A 56 -6.01 -4.75 10.81
C TYR A 56 -5.24 -5.90 10.12
N TYR A 57 -4.62 -6.79 10.89
CA TYR A 57 -3.91 -7.95 10.37
C TYR A 57 -4.82 -8.83 9.52
N ASN A 58 -5.96 -9.27 10.07
CA ASN A 58 -6.89 -10.16 9.38
C ASN A 58 -7.45 -9.53 8.10
N ASN A 59 -7.79 -8.25 8.14
CA ASN A 59 -8.29 -7.52 6.97
C ASN A 59 -7.21 -7.39 5.89
N SER A 60 -5.97 -7.06 6.27
CA SER A 60 -4.85 -6.95 5.33
C SER A 60 -4.52 -8.28 4.67
N VAL A 61 -4.48 -9.36 5.43
CA VAL A 61 -4.23 -10.71 4.90
C VAL A 61 -5.36 -11.16 3.97
N SER A 62 -6.62 -10.94 4.35
CA SER A 62 -7.77 -11.28 3.48
C SER A 62 -7.71 -10.53 2.16
N GLN A 63 -7.49 -9.21 2.19
CA GLN A 63 -7.35 -8.41 0.96
C GLN A 63 -6.14 -8.85 0.12
N ALA A 64 -5.03 -9.20 0.76
CA ALA A 64 -3.86 -9.70 0.03
C ALA A 64 -4.14 -11.01 -0.69
N LYS A 65 -4.87 -11.94 -0.07
CA LYS A 65 -5.32 -13.20 -0.70
C LYS A 65 -6.21 -12.93 -1.92
N ASP A 66 -7.14 -11.98 -1.79
CA ASP A 66 -8.02 -11.57 -2.88
C ASP A 66 -7.23 -10.94 -4.03
N TYR A 67 -6.30 -10.03 -3.74
CA TYR A 67 -5.43 -9.45 -4.76
C TYR A 67 -4.54 -10.48 -5.43
N TYR A 68 -3.95 -11.39 -4.68
CA TYR A 68 -3.10 -12.45 -5.22
C TYR A 68 -3.86 -13.42 -6.15
N SER A 69 -5.10 -13.79 -5.78
CA SER A 69 -5.95 -14.63 -6.63
C SER A 69 -6.38 -13.94 -7.93
N ASN A 70 -6.48 -12.61 -7.91
CA ASN A 70 -6.77 -11.77 -9.07
C ASN A 70 -5.51 -11.29 -9.82
N GLU A 71 -4.34 -11.93 -9.58
CA GLU A 71 -3.07 -11.62 -10.22
C GLU A 71 -2.56 -10.18 -10.02
N GLN A 72 -3.08 -9.47 -9.01
CA GLN A 72 -2.66 -8.13 -8.63
C GLN A 72 -1.53 -8.21 -7.59
N TYR A 73 -0.39 -8.76 -8.00
CA TYR A 73 0.70 -9.14 -7.10
C TYR A 73 1.32 -7.98 -6.33
N GLU A 74 1.44 -6.80 -6.93
CA GLU A 74 1.92 -5.59 -6.25
C GLU A 74 0.98 -5.19 -5.12
N LYS A 75 -0.33 -5.17 -5.35
CA LYS A 75 -1.30 -4.84 -4.31
C LYS A 75 -1.34 -5.88 -3.19
N ALA A 76 -1.16 -7.17 -3.53
CA ALA A 76 -1.03 -8.22 -2.54
C ALA A 76 0.21 -8.02 -1.67
N TYR A 77 1.36 -7.73 -2.28
CA TYR A 77 2.60 -7.39 -1.59
C TYR A 77 2.43 -6.18 -0.67
N ASP A 78 1.86 -5.08 -1.16
CA ASP A 78 1.68 -3.83 -0.40
C ASP A 78 0.80 -4.04 0.84
N LYS A 79 -0.23 -4.90 0.75
CA LYS A 79 -1.10 -5.22 1.90
C LYS A 79 -0.39 -5.97 3.00
N LEU A 80 0.64 -6.74 2.69
CA LEU A 80 1.40 -7.55 3.63
C LEU A 80 2.72 -6.90 4.06
N SER A 81 3.19 -5.91 3.30
CA SER A 81 4.44 -5.19 3.58
C SER A 81 4.35 -4.43 4.90
N GLY A 82 5.40 -4.56 5.71
CA GLY A 82 5.49 -3.89 7.02
C GLY A 82 4.67 -4.55 8.15
N ILE A 83 3.99 -5.68 7.88
CA ILE A 83 3.27 -6.47 8.89
C ILE A 83 4.13 -7.64 9.35
N LYS A 84 4.12 -7.94 10.64
CA LYS A 84 4.79 -9.14 11.16
C LYS A 84 3.97 -10.37 10.79
N LEU A 85 4.38 -11.05 9.71
CA LEU A 85 3.70 -12.22 9.17
C LEU A 85 4.26 -13.53 9.73
N ASN A 86 3.43 -14.57 9.81
CA ASN A 86 3.80 -15.89 10.25
C ASN A 86 3.18 -16.97 9.32
N GLY A 87 3.82 -18.14 9.27
CA GLY A 87 3.28 -19.32 8.56
C GLY A 87 2.91 -19.04 7.11
N SER A 88 1.71 -19.45 6.72
CA SER A 88 1.19 -19.32 5.35
C SER A 88 1.07 -17.88 4.84
N ASP A 89 0.88 -16.91 5.73
CA ASP A 89 0.76 -15.52 5.33
C ASP A 89 2.12 -14.93 4.94
N LYS A 90 3.21 -15.40 5.59
CA LYS A 90 4.57 -15.10 5.17
C LYS A 90 4.88 -15.72 3.80
N THR A 91 4.48 -16.98 3.59
CA THR A 91 4.62 -17.63 2.27
C THR A 91 3.86 -16.86 1.19
N LEU A 92 2.64 -16.39 1.45
CA LEU A 92 1.88 -15.57 0.51
C LEU A 92 2.63 -14.26 0.16
N TYR A 93 3.23 -13.61 1.14
CA TYR A 93 4.05 -12.41 0.91
C TYR A 93 5.26 -12.72 0.02
N GLU A 94 5.97 -13.82 0.30
CA GLU A 94 7.12 -14.26 -0.50
C GLU A 94 6.70 -14.62 -1.94
N GLN A 95 5.58 -15.31 -2.12
CA GLN A 95 5.00 -15.63 -3.42
C GLN A 95 4.64 -14.35 -4.20
N ALA A 96 3.90 -13.44 -3.57
CA ALA A 96 3.48 -12.18 -4.20
C ALA A 96 4.69 -11.31 -4.58
N SER A 97 5.67 -11.16 -3.68
CA SER A 97 6.87 -10.36 -3.93
C SER A 97 7.72 -10.92 -5.05
N THR A 98 7.90 -12.25 -5.10
CA THR A 98 8.70 -12.92 -6.15
C THR A 98 8.11 -12.66 -7.53
N ILE A 99 6.79 -12.80 -7.69
CA ILE A 99 6.12 -12.53 -8.97
C ILE A 99 6.15 -11.02 -9.27
N MET A 100 5.82 -10.18 -8.31
CA MET A 100 5.76 -8.73 -8.45
C MET A 100 7.08 -8.14 -8.95
N TYR A 101 8.24 -8.65 -8.51
CA TYR A 101 9.52 -8.14 -8.96
C TYR A 101 9.75 -8.30 -10.47
N VAL A 102 9.22 -9.34 -11.09
CA VAL A 102 9.26 -9.54 -12.55
C VAL A 102 8.15 -8.73 -13.22
N GLN A 103 6.93 -8.77 -12.68
CA GLN A 103 5.79 -8.02 -13.21
C GLN A 103 6.09 -6.53 -13.32
N LYS A 104 6.72 -5.93 -12.32
CA LYS A 104 7.11 -4.50 -12.34
C LYS A 104 7.99 -4.12 -13.52
N GLN A 105 8.76 -5.04 -14.07
CA GLN A 105 9.57 -4.76 -15.26
C GLN A 105 8.70 -4.68 -16.52
N TYR A 106 7.70 -5.55 -16.62
CA TYR A 106 6.71 -5.48 -17.68
C TYR A 106 5.87 -4.20 -17.59
N ASP A 107 5.39 -3.85 -16.40
CA ASP A 107 4.63 -2.62 -16.16
C ASP A 107 5.46 -1.36 -16.49
N SER A 108 6.77 -1.39 -16.18
CA SER A 108 7.71 -0.32 -16.54
C SER A 108 7.86 -0.20 -18.04
N TYR A 109 8.00 -1.33 -18.75
CA TYR A 109 8.00 -1.36 -20.21
C TYR A 109 6.74 -0.69 -20.78
N GLU A 110 5.55 -1.06 -20.34
CA GLU A 110 4.31 -0.46 -20.84
C GLU A 110 4.26 1.06 -20.59
N ASN A 111 4.74 1.50 -19.42
CA ASN A 111 4.77 2.92 -19.07
C ASN A 111 5.77 3.69 -19.94
N TYR A 112 6.96 3.17 -20.17
CA TYR A 112 7.95 3.79 -21.06
C TYR A 112 7.48 3.82 -22.51
N MET A 113 6.79 2.79 -22.98
CA MET A 113 6.20 2.79 -24.32
C MET A 113 5.15 3.89 -24.49
N LYS A 114 4.28 4.11 -23.49
CA LYS A 114 3.32 5.22 -23.48
C LYS A 114 3.99 6.59 -23.55
N LEU A 115 5.20 6.72 -22.99
CA LEU A 115 6.02 7.93 -23.02
C LEU A 115 6.91 8.04 -24.26
N ASN A 116 6.82 7.09 -25.19
CA ASN A 116 7.71 6.97 -26.36
C ASN A 116 9.22 6.84 -26.01
N MET A 117 9.53 6.32 -24.83
CA MET A 117 10.87 6.07 -24.30
C MET A 117 11.26 4.61 -24.60
N LYS A 118 11.56 4.33 -25.88
CA LYS A 118 11.69 2.96 -26.38
C LYS A 118 12.95 2.24 -25.88
N THR A 119 14.03 2.96 -25.66
CA THR A 119 15.28 2.42 -25.08
C THR A 119 15.07 1.98 -23.64
N GLU A 120 14.42 2.82 -22.83
CA GLU A 120 14.10 2.52 -21.44
C GLU A 120 13.05 1.41 -21.32
N ALA A 121 12.14 1.34 -22.28
CA ALA A 121 11.18 0.25 -22.39
C ALA A 121 11.88 -1.09 -22.61
N LEU A 122 12.84 -1.13 -23.54
CA LEU A 122 13.65 -2.33 -23.79
C LEU A 122 14.50 -2.69 -22.57
N ASP A 123 15.19 -1.71 -21.97
CA ASP A 123 15.97 -1.92 -20.74
C ASP A 123 15.13 -2.58 -19.63
N SER A 124 13.88 -2.15 -19.47
CA SER A 124 12.96 -2.75 -18.50
C SER A 124 12.66 -4.22 -18.81
N LEU A 125 12.43 -4.58 -20.08
CA LEU A 125 12.21 -5.97 -20.47
C LEU A 125 13.46 -6.83 -20.23
N ILE A 126 14.66 -6.34 -20.56
CA ILE A 126 15.92 -7.05 -20.30
C ILE A 126 16.15 -7.26 -18.79
N LYS A 127 15.87 -6.23 -17.96
CA LYS A 127 15.86 -6.38 -16.50
C LYS A 127 14.85 -7.41 -16.01
N GLY A 128 13.71 -7.53 -16.69
CA GLY A 128 12.72 -8.56 -16.42
C GLY A 128 13.26 -9.97 -16.69
N VAL A 129 14.00 -10.17 -17.79
CA VAL A 129 14.69 -11.44 -18.09
C VAL A 129 15.71 -11.78 -17.01
N ASN A 130 16.52 -10.82 -16.58
CA ASN A 130 17.50 -11.01 -15.49
C ASN A 130 16.80 -11.45 -14.20
N ARG A 131 15.77 -10.71 -13.79
CA ARG A 131 15.02 -11.02 -12.55
C ARG A 131 14.34 -12.38 -12.60
N TYR A 132 13.75 -12.73 -13.73
CA TYR A 132 13.15 -14.05 -13.90
C TYR A 132 14.19 -15.16 -13.69
N ASN A 133 15.33 -15.08 -14.36
CA ASN A 133 16.39 -16.08 -14.24
C ASN A 133 16.93 -16.18 -12.80
N SER A 134 17.13 -15.03 -12.13
CA SER A 134 17.65 -14.97 -10.77
C SER A 134 16.68 -15.51 -9.72
N LEU A 135 15.35 -15.28 -9.90
CA LEU A 135 14.32 -15.65 -8.94
C LEU A 135 13.67 -17.00 -9.23
N ARG A 136 13.98 -17.63 -10.36
CA ARG A 136 13.38 -18.92 -10.75
C ARG A 136 13.55 -20.04 -9.71
N PRO A 137 14.71 -20.23 -9.07
CA PRO A 137 14.85 -21.24 -8.02
C PRO A 137 13.90 -20.99 -6.84
N GLN A 138 13.79 -19.72 -6.41
CA GLN A 138 12.86 -19.34 -5.35
C GLN A 138 11.40 -19.55 -5.75
N ALA A 139 11.03 -19.24 -6.99
CA ALA A 139 9.67 -19.47 -7.49
C ALA A 139 9.30 -20.96 -7.48
N GLN A 140 10.25 -21.85 -7.77
CA GLN A 140 10.08 -23.31 -7.68
C GLN A 140 9.89 -23.77 -6.23
N GLU A 141 10.71 -23.28 -5.29
CA GLU A 141 10.57 -23.58 -3.86
C GLU A 141 9.22 -23.13 -3.29
N LEU A 142 8.73 -21.98 -3.76
CA LEU A 142 7.44 -21.42 -3.35
C LEU A 142 6.23 -22.05 -4.07
N GLY A 143 6.45 -22.97 -5.03
CA GLY A 143 5.38 -23.64 -5.77
C GLY A 143 4.57 -22.71 -6.71
N ILE A 144 5.19 -21.62 -7.21
CA ILE A 144 4.54 -20.61 -8.05
C ILE A 144 5.04 -20.58 -9.49
N ASP A 145 5.79 -21.59 -9.92
CA ASP A 145 6.46 -21.62 -11.22
C ASP A 145 5.52 -21.32 -12.41
N ASN A 146 4.28 -21.80 -12.37
CA ASN A 146 3.29 -21.56 -13.42
C ASN A 146 2.91 -20.06 -13.52
N LYS A 147 2.60 -19.41 -12.40
CA LYS A 147 2.24 -17.97 -12.37
C LYS A 147 3.46 -17.11 -12.72
N PHE A 148 4.60 -17.46 -12.18
CA PHE A 148 5.87 -16.77 -12.43
C PHE A 148 6.28 -16.83 -13.90
N THR A 149 6.17 -18.01 -14.52
CA THR A 149 6.43 -18.20 -15.95
C THR A 149 5.40 -17.50 -16.84
N ALA A 150 4.13 -17.38 -16.39
CA ALA A 150 3.12 -16.65 -17.15
C ALA A 150 3.48 -15.17 -17.31
N VAL A 151 3.99 -14.53 -16.26
CA VAL A 151 4.50 -13.15 -16.32
C VAL A 151 5.72 -13.04 -17.26
N TYR A 152 6.65 -13.96 -17.16
CA TYR A 152 7.83 -13.99 -18.04
C TYR A 152 7.47 -14.12 -19.51
N LYS A 153 6.47 -14.93 -19.85
CA LYS A 153 5.99 -15.04 -21.22
C LYS A 153 5.51 -13.71 -21.80
N GLN A 154 4.90 -12.85 -21.01
CA GLN A 154 4.51 -11.49 -21.46
C GLN A 154 5.75 -10.66 -21.84
N ILE A 155 6.82 -10.76 -21.05
CA ILE A 155 8.09 -10.09 -21.34
C ILE A 155 8.69 -10.62 -22.66
N VAL A 156 8.73 -11.94 -22.84
CA VAL A 156 9.27 -12.55 -24.06
C VAL A 156 8.46 -12.16 -25.31
N LEU A 157 7.13 -12.16 -25.20
CA LEU A 157 6.26 -11.70 -26.29
C LEU A 157 6.49 -10.22 -26.61
N ALA A 158 6.60 -9.36 -25.61
CA ALA A 158 6.89 -7.93 -25.81
C ALA A 158 8.26 -7.70 -26.47
N LEU A 159 9.28 -8.45 -26.10
CA LEU A 159 10.60 -8.42 -26.77
C LEU A 159 10.51 -8.80 -28.24
N GLN A 160 9.79 -9.87 -28.57
CA GLN A 160 9.63 -10.36 -29.95
C GLN A 160 8.76 -9.43 -30.79
N ASP A 161 7.62 -9.00 -30.25
CA ASP A 161 6.62 -8.24 -31.02
C ASP A 161 7.07 -6.80 -31.23
N THR A 162 7.63 -6.17 -30.21
CA THR A 162 8.02 -4.75 -30.25
C THR A 162 9.42 -4.56 -30.81
N PHE A 163 10.41 -5.29 -30.29
CA PHE A 163 11.82 -5.05 -30.60
C PHE A 163 12.43 -6.08 -31.55
N LYS A 164 11.69 -7.12 -31.92
CA LYS A 164 12.17 -8.24 -32.79
C LYS A 164 13.35 -8.99 -32.17
N ILE A 165 13.47 -8.98 -30.86
CA ILE A 165 14.52 -9.62 -30.09
C ILE A 165 14.03 -11.01 -29.63
N SER A 166 14.82 -12.05 -29.93
CA SER A 166 14.56 -13.40 -29.43
C SER A 166 14.88 -13.54 -27.96
N GLU A 167 14.27 -14.54 -27.29
CA GLU A 167 14.57 -14.86 -25.89
C GLU A 167 16.07 -15.12 -25.66
N THR A 168 16.71 -15.87 -26.54
CA THR A 168 18.17 -16.16 -26.47
C THR A 168 18.99 -14.88 -26.52
N GLU A 169 18.64 -13.96 -27.40
CA GLU A 169 19.31 -12.69 -27.54
C GLU A 169 19.11 -11.78 -26.32
N ALA A 170 17.89 -11.78 -25.78
CA ALA A 170 17.57 -11.06 -24.55
C ALA A 170 18.36 -11.57 -23.34
N ILE A 171 18.58 -12.89 -23.24
CA ILE A 171 19.46 -13.49 -22.22
C ILE A 171 20.90 -13.03 -22.42
N GLY A 172 21.39 -12.97 -23.67
CA GLY A 172 22.72 -12.43 -23.99
C GLY A 172 22.86 -10.96 -23.56
N LEU A 173 21.87 -10.11 -23.88
CA LEU A 173 21.84 -8.72 -23.47
C LEU A 173 21.80 -8.58 -21.94
N SER A 174 21.03 -9.42 -21.26
CA SER A 174 20.96 -9.45 -19.80
C SER A 174 22.33 -9.77 -19.18
N SER A 175 23.06 -10.75 -19.72
CA SER A 175 24.41 -11.07 -19.25
C SER A 175 25.40 -9.95 -19.55
N MET A 176 25.24 -9.26 -20.68
CA MET A 176 26.08 -8.11 -21.04
C MET A 176 25.85 -6.93 -20.09
N SER A 177 24.65 -6.71 -19.61
CA SER A 177 24.36 -5.62 -18.65
C SER A 177 25.20 -5.71 -17.36
N ASP A 178 25.56 -6.91 -16.96
CA ASP A 178 26.36 -7.17 -15.75
C ASP A 178 27.88 -7.14 -16.00
N THR A 179 28.33 -7.43 -17.25
CA THR A 179 29.74 -7.61 -17.58
C THR A 179 30.35 -6.48 -18.43
N ASP A 180 29.54 -5.86 -19.29
CA ASP A 180 29.96 -4.77 -20.19
C ASP A 180 28.79 -3.77 -20.40
N PHE A 181 28.55 -2.97 -19.39
CA PHE A 181 27.46 -2.00 -19.38
C PHE A 181 27.52 -1.01 -20.56
N THR A 182 28.73 -0.63 -21.02
CA THR A 182 28.88 0.34 -22.10
C THR A 182 28.36 -0.23 -23.42
N ASN A 183 28.77 -1.44 -23.78
CA ASN A 183 28.29 -2.11 -25.00
C ASN A 183 26.81 -2.48 -24.87
N TYR A 184 26.34 -2.91 -23.69
CA TYR A 184 24.93 -3.12 -23.41
C TYR A 184 24.10 -1.87 -23.75
N TYR A 185 24.50 -0.69 -23.22
CA TYR A 185 23.76 0.55 -23.44
C TYR A 185 23.67 0.91 -24.94
N TYR A 186 24.78 0.81 -25.70
CA TYR A 186 24.77 1.06 -27.14
C TYR A 186 23.83 0.10 -27.87
N ARG A 187 23.82 -1.17 -27.50
CA ARG A 187 22.97 -2.19 -28.14
C ARG A 187 21.48 -1.91 -27.88
N ILE A 188 21.08 -1.64 -26.66
CA ILE A 188 19.65 -1.34 -26.37
C ILE A 188 19.20 -0.01 -26.98
N GLU A 189 20.10 0.98 -27.12
CA GLU A 189 19.82 2.22 -27.81
C GLU A 189 19.60 2.00 -29.32
N GLU A 190 20.41 1.15 -29.95
CA GLU A 190 20.25 0.75 -31.34
C GLU A 190 18.89 0.09 -31.61
N TYR A 191 18.50 -0.89 -30.77
CA TYR A 191 17.19 -1.53 -30.87
C TYR A 191 16.06 -0.56 -30.60
N GLY A 192 16.18 0.29 -29.58
CA GLY A 192 15.16 1.28 -29.24
C GLY A 192 14.89 2.27 -30.38
N LYS A 193 15.93 2.69 -31.09
CA LYS A 193 15.84 3.56 -32.29
C LYS A 193 15.24 2.87 -33.50
N ALA A 194 15.39 1.55 -33.61
CA ALA A 194 14.89 0.77 -34.77
C ALA A 194 13.35 0.55 -34.69
N VAL A 195 12.75 0.72 -33.55
CA VAL A 195 11.27 0.61 -33.38
C VAL A 195 10.60 1.89 -33.91
N GLN A 196 9.76 1.74 -34.92
CA GLN A 196 8.99 2.84 -35.53
C GLN A 196 7.73 3.18 -34.73
#